data_3f5c454e994578b2bb2244cb62e88a26
#
_entry.id   3f5c454e994578b2bb2244cb62e88a26
#
_cell.length_a   1.000
_cell.length_b   1.000
_cell.length_c   1.000
_cell.angle_alpha   90.00
_cell.angle_beta   90.00
_cell.angle_gamma   90.00
#
_symmetry.space_group_name_H-M   'P 1'
#
loop_
_entity.id
_entity.type
_entity.pdbx_description
1 polymer ?
#
loop_
_entity_poly.entity_id
_entity_poly.type
_entity_poly.pdbx_seq_one_letter_code
_entity_poly.pdbx_strand_id
1 'polypeptide(L)'
;SNSFSFILADHIQISNESKIGVALSAGYSQRAIRINDGQWATQYNGTAYDPSLGSGESLETTEFRYLDLGAGIVYTFIESGRTFSQSESRIINVGLSAYHLNRPNNSFYDLNTDRLPVRVSAFASAELGIPGTNGAVLPGVYYHQQGSANQLLVGALYKFRITDDTKYTGF
;
A
#
# COMPACT_ATOMS: atom_id res chain seq x y z
N SER A 1 8.95 -16.78 -1.74
CA SER A 1 7.50 -16.50 -1.61
C SER A 1 6.95 -15.99 -2.92
N ASN A 2 5.75 -16.42 -3.27
CA ASN A 2 5.01 -15.95 -4.45
C ASN A 2 3.68 -15.37 -3.97
N SER A 3 3.26 -14.27 -4.59
CA SER A 3 1.94 -13.69 -4.32
C SER A 3 1.33 -13.15 -5.60
N PHE A 4 0.03 -13.33 -5.74
CA PHE A 4 -0.78 -12.79 -6.81
C PHE A 4 -1.96 -12.04 -6.20
N SER A 5 -2.31 -10.91 -6.77
CA SER A 5 -3.48 -10.15 -6.34
C SER A 5 -4.29 -9.69 -7.54
N PHE A 6 -5.60 -9.73 -7.38
CA PHE A 6 -6.56 -9.17 -8.31
C PHE A 6 -7.30 -8.03 -7.60
N ILE A 7 -7.47 -6.92 -8.29
CA ILE A 7 -8.15 -5.74 -7.77
C ILE A 7 -9.23 -5.35 -8.78
N LEU A 8 -10.45 -5.23 -8.29
CA LEU A 8 -11.57 -4.66 -9.02
C LEU A 8 -11.91 -3.31 -8.41
N ALA A 9 -11.90 -2.26 -9.23
CA ALA A 9 -12.21 -0.92 -8.79
C ALA A 9 -13.19 -0.25 -9.75
N ASP A 10 -14.06 0.58 -9.20
CA ASP A 10 -15.00 1.40 -9.95
C ASP A 10 -15.07 2.81 -9.37
N HIS A 11 -15.42 3.78 -10.21
CA HIS A 11 -15.53 5.19 -9.86
C HIS A 11 -16.92 5.70 -10.23
N ILE A 12 -17.64 6.15 -9.23
CA ILE A 12 -18.99 6.68 -9.38
C ILE A 12 -18.91 8.19 -9.28
N GLN A 13 -19.35 8.89 -10.33
CA GLN A 13 -19.45 10.34 -10.31
C GLN A 13 -20.74 10.75 -9.58
N ILE A 14 -20.61 11.51 -8.50
CA ILE A 14 -21.74 11.99 -7.71
C ILE A 14 -22.20 13.37 -8.21
N SER A 15 -21.24 14.20 -8.55
CA SER A 15 -21.48 15.53 -9.10
C SER A 15 -20.39 15.89 -10.11
N ASN A 16 -20.49 17.07 -10.73
CA ASN A 16 -19.45 17.55 -11.65
C ASN A 16 -18.09 17.71 -10.96
N GLU A 17 -18.07 17.84 -9.64
CA GLU A 17 -16.88 18.12 -8.84
C GLU A 17 -16.52 16.95 -7.89
N SER A 18 -17.34 15.93 -7.79
CA SER A 18 -17.17 14.89 -6.79
C SER A 18 -17.29 13.48 -7.35
N LYS A 19 -16.37 12.61 -6.94
CA LYS A 19 -16.33 11.19 -7.30
C LYS A 19 -16.10 10.34 -6.06
N ILE A 20 -16.73 9.18 -6.01
CA ILE A 20 -16.39 8.10 -5.07
C ILE A 20 -15.79 6.95 -5.86
N GLY A 21 -14.62 6.49 -5.44
CA GLY A 21 -14.02 5.26 -5.91
C GLY A 21 -14.21 4.17 -4.86
N VAL A 22 -14.54 2.98 -5.29
CA VAL A 22 -14.61 1.79 -4.44
C VAL A 22 -13.73 0.70 -5.05
N ALA A 23 -13.07 -0.08 -4.21
CA ALA A 23 -12.23 -1.17 -4.68
C ALA A 23 -12.36 -2.39 -3.77
N LEU A 24 -12.31 -3.57 -4.39
CA LEU A 24 -12.20 -4.86 -3.73
C LEU A 24 -10.94 -5.54 -4.23
N SER A 25 -10.22 -6.19 -3.33
CA SER A 25 -9.03 -6.96 -3.66
C SER A 25 -9.13 -8.38 -3.14
N ALA A 26 -8.64 -9.33 -3.93
CA ALA A 26 -8.45 -10.71 -3.55
C ALA A 26 -7.03 -11.13 -3.91
N GLY A 27 -6.27 -11.64 -2.95
CA GLY A 27 -4.90 -12.06 -3.10
C GLY A 27 -4.72 -13.53 -2.73
N TYR A 28 -3.75 -14.18 -3.35
CA TYR A 28 -3.25 -15.50 -2.99
C TYR A 28 -1.78 -15.39 -2.71
N SER A 29 -1.35 -15.88 -1.58
CA SER A 29 0.06 -15.88 -1.18
C SER A 29 0.50 -17.28 -0.78
N GLN A 30 1.71 -17.63 -1.24
CA GLN A 30 2.40 -18.86 -0.91
C GLN A 30 3.77 -18.51 -0.35
N ARG A 31 4.09 -19.05 0.80
CA ARG A 31 5.40 -18.91 1.43
C ARG A 31 5.98 -20.28 1.72
N ALA A 32 7.26 -20.44 1.44
CA ALA A 32 8.00 -21.64 1.73
C ALA A 32 9.34 -21.30 2.39
N ILE A 33 9.75 -22.10 3.34
CA ILE A 33 11.07 -22.09 3.98
C ILE A 33 11.79 -23.37 3.61
N ARG A 34 13.06 -23.25 3.25
CA ARG A 34 13.96 -24.37 3.03
C ARG A 34 14.87 -24.49 4.24
N ILE A 35 14.53 -25.39 5.15
CA ILE A 35 15.31 -25.58 6.38
C ILE A 35 16.69 -26.17 6.08
N ASN A 36 16.77 -27.04 5.07
CA ASN A 36 18.01 -27.73 4.71
C ASN A 36 19.09 -26.81 4.10
N ASP A 37 18.71 -25.60 3.66
CA ASP A 37 19.65 -24.63 3.07
C ASP A 37 20.23 -23.68 4.15
N GLY A 38 19.74 -23.78 5.40
CA GLY A 38 20.19 -22.97 6.53
C GLY A 38 21.37 -23.60 7.29
N GLN A 39 22.16 -22.76 7.93
CA GLN A 39 23.16 -23.17 8.92
C GLN A 39 22.69 -22.74 10.30
N TRP A 40 22.68 -23.67 11.24
CA TRP A 40 22.11 -23.46 12.57
C TRP A 40 23.20 -23.56 13.64
N ALA A 41 23.07 -22.78 14.69
CA ALA A 41 24.01 -22.79 15.79
C ALA A 41 24.16 -24.18 16.44
N THR A 42 23.09 -24.98 16.42
CA THR A 42 23.06 -26.36 16.90
C THR A 42 23.92 -27.34 16.08
N GLN A 43 24.27 -26.94 14.87
CA GLN A 43 25.15 -27.71 13.96
C GLN A 43 26.62 -27.35 14.13
N TYR A 44 26.99 -26.62 15.18
CA TYR A 44 28.38 -26.38 15.54
C TYR A 44 28.87 -27.38 16.56
N ASN A 45 29.88 -28.19 16.21
CA ASN A 45 30.39 -29.27 17.05
C ASN A 45 31.47 -28.84 18.08
N GLY A 46 31.67 -27.51 18.23
CA GLY A 46 32.70 -26.92 19.09
C GLY A 46 33.97 -26.52 18.34
N THR A 47 34.15 -27.01 17.09
CA THR A 47 35.34 -26.69 16.26
C THR A 47 34.92 -26.20 14.88
N ALA A 48 33.91 -26.81 14.28
CA ALA A 48 33.46 -26.50 12.92
C ALA A 48 31.96 -26.77 12.77
N TYR A 49 31.41 -26.27 11.66
CA TYR A 49 30.06 -26.60 11.22
C TYR A 49 30.02 -28.07 10.77
N ASP A 50 29.04 -28.83 11.31
CA ASP A 50 28.81 -30.23 10.98
C ASP A 50 27.34 -30.41 10.52
N PRO A 51 27.11 -30.59 9.20
CA PRO A 51 25.76 -30.75 8.68
C PRO A 51 25.06 -32.05 9.10
N SER A 52 25.78 -33.01 9.68
CA SER A 52 25.19 -34.26 10.22
C SER A 52 24.46 -34.05 11.54
N LEU A 53 24.74 -32.94 12.24
CA LEU A 53 24.03 -32.53 13.41
C LEU A 53 22.66 -31.97 13.04
N GLY A 54 21.63 -32.32 13.76
CA GLY A 54 20.28 -31.81 13.53
C GLY A 54 20.20 -30.27 13.70
N SER A 55 19.37 -29.62 12.93
CA SER A 55 19.16 -28.17 13.03
C SER A 55 18.60 -27.75 14.38
N GLY A 56 17.94 -28.63 15.11
CA GLY A 56 17.20 -28.34 16.34
C GLY A 56 15.86 -27.64 16.08
N GLU A 57 15.57 -27.30 14.83
CA GLU A 57 14.32 -26.67 14.43
C GLU A 57 13.32 -27.74 13.97
N SER A 58 12.12 -27.68 14.55
CA SER A 58 10.99 -28.53 14.13
C SER A 58 9.86 -27.62 13.62
N LEU A 59 9.76 -27.48 12.30
CA LEU A 59 8.60 -26.86 11.70
C LEU A 59 7.60 -27.93 11.29
N GLU A 60 6.34 -27.76 11.63
CA GLU A 60 5.28 -28.69 11.24
C GLU A 60 5.05 -28.66 9.73
N THR A 61 5.16 -27.47 9.14
CA THR A 61 5.07 -27.30 7.70
C THR A 61 6.20 -26.42 7.18
N THR A 62 6.75 -26.78 6.04
CA THR A 62 7.75 -25.96 5.33
C THR A 62 7.12 -25.00 4.31
N GLU A 63 5.82 -25.11 4.10
CA GLU A 63 5.07 -24.30 3.15
C GLU A 63 3.67 -24.03 3.70
N PHE A 64 3.21 -22.78 3.56
CA PHE A 64 1.83 -22.43 3.81
C PHE A 64 1.28 -21.47 2.73
N ARG A 65 -0.02 -21.48 2.59
CA ARG A 65 -0.78 -20.74 1.59
C ARG A 65 -1.96 -20.06 2.25
N TYR A 66 -2.28 -18.85 1.80
CA TYR A 66 -3.46 -18.17 2.29
C TYR A 66 -4.09 -17.26 1.22
N LEU A 67 -5.39 -17.06 1.36
CA LEU A 67 -6.13 -16.04 0.64
C LEU A 67 -6.16 -14.77 1.48
N ASP A 68 -6.08 -13.64 0.82
CA ASP A 68 -6.11 -12.31 1.42
C ASP A 68 -7.21 -11.48 0.75
N LEU A 69 -8.08 -10.89 1.56
CA LEU A 69 -9.16 -10.04 1.08
C LEU A 69 -8.97 -8.62 1.59
N GLY A 70 -9.26 -7.67 0.72
CA GLY A 70 -9.20 -6.25 1.06
C GLY A 70 -10.32 -5.45 0.38
N ALA A 71 -10.59 -4.29 0.94
CA ALA A 71 -11.55 -3.33 0.39
C ALA A 71 -11.07 -1.90 0.66
N GLY A 72 -11.51 -0.98 -0.19
CA GLY A 72 -11.17 0.43 -0.03
C GLY A 72 -12.23 1.34 -0.64
N ILE A 73 -12.27 2.55 -0.14
CA ILE A 73 -13.10 3.64 -0.64
C ILE A 73 -12.28 4.92 -0.68
N VAL A 74 -12.47 5.72 -1.71
CA VAL A 74 -11.87 7.03 -1.85
C VAL A 74 -12.92 8.03 -2.29
N TYR A 75 -12.91 9.19 -1.67
CA TYR A 75 -13.65 10.36 -2.12
C TYR A 75 -12.68 11.35 -2.76
N THR A 76 -13.00 11.82 -3.94
CA THR A 76 -12.25 12.82 -4.68
C THR A 76 -13.13 14.02 -4.94
N PHE A 77 -12.68 15.20 -4.52
CA PHE A 77 -13.26 16.48 -4.83
C PHE A 77 -12.34 17.24 -5.79
N ILE A 78 -12.90 17.77 -6.88
CA ILE A 78 -12.17 18.49 -7.93
C ILE A 78 -12.89 19.81 -8.17
N GLU A 79 -12.29 20.90 -7.74
CA GLU A 79 -12.74 22.24 -8.07
C GLU A 79 -11.88 22.79 -9.21
N SER A 80 -12.49 23.00 -10.36
CA SER A 80 -11.82 23.64 -11.51
C SER A 80 -12.01 25.13 -11.40
N GLY A 81 -10.91 25.88 -11.42
CA GLY A 81 -10.97 27.36 -11.43
C GLY A 81 -11.78 27.88 -12.65
N ARG A 82 -12.57 28.91 -12.44
CA ARG A 82 -13.42 29.53 -13.47
C ARG A 82 -12.65 30.27 -14.53
N THR A 83 -11.36 30.44 -14.39
CA THR A 83 -10.49 31.22 -15.29
C THR A 83 -9.54 30.28 -16.04
N PHE A 84 -9.08 30.68 -17.23
CA PHE A 84 -8.11 29.93 -18.05
C PHE A 84 -6.77 29.62 -17.36
N SER A 85 -6.55 30.15 -16.17
CA SER A 85 -5.40 29.84 -15.31
C SER A 85 -5.68 28.60 -14.50
N GLN A 86 -5.00 27.49 -14.83
CA GLN A 86 -5.06 26.22 -14.07
C GLN A 86 -4.52 26.33 -12.63
N SER A 87 -4.07 27.51 -12.22
CA SER A 87 -3.54 27.79 -10.89
C SER A 87 -4.60 27.91 -9.78
N GLU A 88 -5.89 27.85 -10.13
CA GLU A 88 -6.99 27.89 -9.16
C GLU A 88 -7.64 26.52 -8.94
N SER A 89 -7.12 25.45 -9.55
CA SER A 89 -7.67 24.12 -9.36
C SER A 89 -7.32 23.58 -7.97
N ARG A 90 -8.30 22.96 -7.34
CA ARG A 90 -8.14 22.24 -6.08
C ARG A 90 -8.58 20.80 -6.27
N ILE A 91 -7.71 19.88 -5.91
CA ILE A 91 -8.04 18.44 -5.90
C ILE A 91 -7.82 17.96 -4.46
N ILE A 92 -8.83 17.36 -3.89
CA ILE A 92 -8.76 16.78 -2.53
C ILE A 92 -9.15 15.32 -2.64
N ASN A 93 -8.32 14.44 -2.09
CA ASN A 93 -8.58 13.02 -1.99
C ASN A 93 -8.57 12.61 -0.53
N VAL A 94 -9.58 11.87 -0.10
CA VAL A 94 -9.65 11.25 1.22
C VAL A 94 -10.05 9.79 1.02
N GLY A 95 -9.32 8.88 1.63
CA GLY A 95 -9.58 7.46 1.44
C GLY A 95 -9.33 6.63 2.68
N LEU A 96 -10.04 5.51 2.72
CA LEU A 96 -9.93 4.46 3.72
C LEU A 96 -9.78 3.12 3.01
N SER A 97 -8.93 2.24 3.54
CA SER A 97 -8.81 0.87 3.06
C SER A 97 -8.54 -0.08 4.21
N ALA A 98 -8.96 -1.31 4.03
CA ALA A 98 -8.70 -2.40 4.95
C ALA A 98 -8.22 -3.62 4.17
N TYR A 99 -7.14 -4.24 4.65
CA TYR A 99 -6.54 -5.47 4.12
C TYR A 99 -6.56 -6.54 5.18
N HIS A 100 -6.38 -7.79 4.78
CA HIS A 100 -6.45 -8.95 5.67
C HIS A 100 -7.80 -9.07 6.39
N LEU A 101 -8.91 -8.73 5.69
CA LEU A 101 -10.25 -8.75 6.26
C LEU A 101 -10.66 -10.14 6.75
N ASN A 102 -10.21 -11.18 6.06
CA ASN A 102 -10.43 -12.57 6.43
C ASN A 102 -9.45 -13.09 7.49
N ARG A 103 -8.51 -12.24 7.97
CA ARG A 103 -7.51 -12.58 9.01
C ARG A 103 -6.84 -13.94 8.73
N PRO A 104 -6.17 -14.11 7.58
CA PRO A 104 -5.62 -15.40 7.19
C PRO A 104 -4.55 -15.85 8.18
N ASN A 105 -4.39 -17.17 8.31
CA ASN A 105 -3.28 -17.76 9.07
C ASN A 105 -1.96 -17.51 8.29
N ASN A 106 -0.96 -16.95 8.97
CA ASN A 106 0.35 -16.61 8.42
C ASN A 106 1.47 -17.28 9.23
N SER A 107 1.31 -18.55 9.52
CA SER A 107 2.24 -19.30 10.36
C SER A 107 2.73 -20.57 9.67
N PHE A 108 3.99 -20.93 9.95
CA PHE A 108 4.56 -22.25 9.63
C PHE A 108 4.22 -23.30 10.68
N TYR A 109 3.60 -22.89 11.78
CA TYR A 109 3.09 -23.77 12.82
C TYR A 109 1.57 -23.87 12.71
N ASP A 110 1.01 -25.04 12.91
CA ASP A 110 -0.44 -25.28 12.83
C ASP A 110 -1.21 -24.73 14.07
N LEU A 111 -0.61 -23.76 14.73
CA LEU A 111 -1.24 -23.02 15.81
C LEU A 111 -2.19 -21.97 15.20
N ASN A 112 -3.49 -22.18 15.36
CA ASN A 112 -4.56 -21.26 14.93
C ASN A 112 -4.48 -19.83 15.52
N THR A 113 -3.40 -19.50 16.22
CA THR A 113 -3.21 -18.25 16.96
C THR A 113 -2.54 -17.15 16.14
N ASP A 114 -1.78 -17.49 15.11
CA ASP A 114 -0.98 -16.53 14.35
C ASP A 114 -1.72 -15.99 13.13
N ARG A 115 -2.87 -15.39 13.37
CA ARG A 115 -3.63 -14.74 12.30
C ARG A 115 -3.10 -13.35 12.01
N LEU A 116 -2.97 -13.03 10.73
CA LEU A 116 -2.66 -11.67 10.30
C LEU A 116 -3.73 -10.70 10.81
N PRO A 117 -3.35 -9.68 11.59
CA PRO A 117 -4.30 -8.64 11.99
C PRO A 117 -4.79 -7.86 10.78
N VAL A 118 -6.03 -7.42 10.83
CA VAL A 118 -6.56 -6.48 9.82
C VAL A 118 -5.67 -5.24 9.80
N ARG A 119 -5.24 -4.84 8.60
CA ARG A 119 -4.53 -3.59 8.37
C ARG A 119 -5.51 -2.55 7.88
N VAL A 120 -5.69 -1.49 8.65
CA VAL A 120 -6.48 -0.32 8.27
C VAL A 120 -5.54 0.78 7.82
N SER A 121 -5.89 1.45 6.73
CA SER A 121 -5.15 2.58 6.21
C SER A 121 -6.11 3.72 5.92
N ALA A 122 -5.73 4.93 6.34
CA ALA A 122 -6.43 6.16 6.03
C ALA A 122 -5.47 7.14 5.38
N PHE A 123 -5.94 7.91 4.42
CA PHE A 123 -5.15 8.96 3.84
C PHE A 123 -5.99 10.18 3.49
N ALA A 124 -5.34 11.32 3.51
CA ALA A 124 -5.83 12.54 2.90
C ALA A 124 -4.69 13.22 2.13
N SER A 125 -4.97 13.68 0.93
CA SER A 125 -4.04 14.44 0.13
C SER A 125 -4.77 15.54 -0.63
N ALA A 126 -4.07 16.63 -0.92
CA ALA A 126 -4.61 17.71 -1.72
C ALA A 126 -3.59 18.19 -2.75
N GLU A 127 -4.05 18.69 -3.87
CA GLU A 127 -3.29 19.56 -4.77
C GLU A 127 -3.96 20.93 -4.73
N LEU A 128 -3.23 21.91 -4.22
CA LEU A 128 -3.70 23.28 -4.03
C LEU A 128 -2.89 24.19 -4.92
N GLY A 129 -3.50 24.68 -6.01
CA GLY A 129 -2.91 25.67 -6.88
C GLY A 129 -2.71 27.00 -6.14
N ILE A 130 -1.58 27.67 -6.40
CA ILE A 130 -1.28 28.98 -5.82
C ILE A 130 -1.73 30.05 -6.82
N PRO A 131 -2.75 30.88 -6.49
CA PRO A 131 -3.25 31.90 -7.39
C PRO A 131 -2.15 32.84 -7.91
N GLY A 132 -2.21 33.16 -9.19
CA GLY A 132 -1.24 34.08 -9.84
C GLY A 132 0.15 33.45 -10.08
N THR A 133 0.33 32.16 -9.87
CA THR A 133 1.59 31.46 -10.12
C THR A 133 1.38 30.18 -10.94
N ASN A 134 2.46 29.58 -11.44
CA ASN A 134 2.45 28.25 -12.06
C ASN A 134 2.74 27.15 -11.03
N GLY A 135 2.57 27.44 -9.74
CA GLY A 135 2.88 26.55 -8.64
C GLY A 135 1.66 25.92 -7.98
N ALA A 136 1.86 24.76 -7.39
CA ALA A 136 0.90 24.11 -6.50
C ALA A 136 1.60 23.46 -5.32
N VAL A 137 0.93 23.39 -4.17
CA VAL A 137 1.38 22.65 -2.99
C VAL A 137 0.55 21.38 -2.88
N LEU A 138 1.22 20.27 -2.64
CA LEU A 138 0.62 18.94 -2.51
C LEU A 138 0.85 18.37 -1.11
N PRO A 139 0.09 18.81 -0.09
CA PRO A 139 0.15 18.20 1.24
C PRO A 139 -0.47 16.80 1.23
N GLY A 140 0.07 15.93 2.09
CA GLY A 140 -0.46 14.59 2.27
C GLY A 140 -0.23 14.07 3.69
N VAL A 141 -1.19 13.28 4.17
CA VAL A 141 -1.10 12.55 5.41
C VAL A 141 -1.60 11.13 5.17
N TYR A 142 -0.86 10.16 5.72
CA TYR A 142 -1.17 8.73 5.63
C TYR A 142 -1.06 8.13 7.02
N TYR A 143 -2.07 7.39 7.42
CA TYR A 143 -2.09 6.64 8.66
C TYR A 143 -2.32 5.17 8.37
N HIS A 144 -1.51 4.32 8.97
CA HIS A 144 -1.63 2.87 8.87
C HIS A 144 -1.62 2.25 10.26
N GLN A 145 -2.46 1.26 10.46
CA GLN A 145 -2.50 0.46 11.68
C GLN A 145 -2.67 -1.01 11.34
N GLN A 146 -1.84 -1.86 11.96
CA GLN A 146 -1.95 -3.31 11.87
C GLN A 146 -1.60 -3.93 13.23
N GLY A 147 -2.57 -4.55 13.88
CA GLY A 147 -2.41 -5.03 15.25
C GLY A 147 -2.02 -3.90 16.21
N SER A 148 -0.91 -4.05 16.91
CA SER A 148 -0.34 -3.04 17.81
C SER A 148 0.55 -2.02 17.11
N ALA A 149 0.96 -2.28 15.86
CA ALA A 149 1.82 -1.38 15.09
C ALA A 149 0.99 -0.29 14.40
N ASN A 150 1.47 0.94 14.49
CA ASN A 150 0.90 2.07 13.75
C ASN A 150 2.00 2.92 13.13
N GLN A 151 1.65 3.63 12.07
CA GLN A 151 2.54 4.53 11.36
C GLN A 151 1.77 5.75 10.88
N LEU A 152 2.30 6.92 11.14
CA LEU A 152 1.81 8.18 10.61
C LEU A 152 2.89 8.81 9.73
N LEU A 153 2.53 9.11 8.48
CA LEU A 153 3.38 9.79 7.51
C LEU A 153 2.72 11.12 7.16
N VAL A 154 3.47 12.21 7.27
CA VAL A 154 3.03 13.56 6.90
C VAL A 154 4.08 14.16 5.98
N GLY A 155 3.64 14.77 4.89
CA GLY A 155 4.55 15.38 3.94
C GLY A 155 3.85 16.41 3.06
N ALA A 156 4.66 17.18 2.34
CA ALA A 156 4.19 18.08 1.32
C ALA A 156 5.19 18.12 0.16
N LEU A 157 4.67 18.27 -1.05
CA LEU A 157 5.46 18.49 -2.26
C LEU A 157 5.10 19.86 -2.84
N TYR A 158 6.06 20.48 -3.48
CA TYR A 158 5.84 21.66 -4.30
C TYR A 158 5.95 21.29 -5.79
N LYS A 159 4.91 21.57 -6.55
CA LYS A 159 4.86 21.36 -8.00
C LYS A 159 5.00 22.70 -8.70
N PHE A 160 5.98 22.80 -9.56
CA PHE A 160 6.16 23.95 -10.42
C PHE A 160 5.95 23.54 -11.88
N ARG A 161 5.08 24.25 -12.61
CA ARG A 161 4.85 23.98 -14.01
C ARG A 161 5.66 24.97 -14.84
N ILE A 162 6.60 24.43 -15.60
CA ILE A 162 7.33 25.17 -16.62
C ILE A 162 6.38 25.25 -17.83
N THR A 163 5.88 26.43 -18.13
CA THR A 163 5.02 26.64 -19.31
C THR A 163 5.93 26.63 -20.52
N ASP A 164 5.88 25.61 -21.34
CA ASP A 164 6.39 25.66 -22.71
C ASP A 164 5.39 26.44 -23.56
N ASP A 165 5.52 27.75 -23.56
CA ASP A 165 4.93 28.62 -24.61
C ASP A 165 5.74 28.49 -25.89
N THR A 166 5.92 27.30 -26.40
CA THR A 166 6.31 27.11 -27.81
C THR A 166 5.03 27.26 -28.65
N LYS A 167 4.62 28.48 -28.84
CA LYS A 167 3.89 28.83 -30.05
C LYS A 167 4.81 28.54 -31.23
N TYR A 168 4.64 27.38 -31.82
CA TYR A 168 5.12 27.15 -33.18
C TYR A 168 4.29 28.07 -34.08
N THR A 169 4.78 29.27 -34.32
CA THR A 169 4.42 30.04 -35.51
C THR A 169 5.11 29.35 -36.67
N GLY A 170 4.43 28.37 -37.27
CA GLY A 170 4.82 27.83 -38.55
C GLY A 170 4.72 28.95 -39.58
N PHE A 171 5.82 29.21 -40.25
CA PHE A 171 5.87 29.93 -41.54
C PHE A 171 5.62 28.93 -42.66
#